data_e2a40463edfd80266209a54f34a3e50e
#
_entry.id   e2a40463edfd80266209a54f34a3e50e
#
_cell.length_a   1.000
_cell.length_b   1.000
_cell.length_c   1.000
_cell.angle_alpha   90.00
_cell.angle_beta   90.00
_cell.angle_gamma   90.00
#
_symmetry.space_group_name_H-M   'P 1'
#
loop_
_entity.id
_entity.type
_entity.pdbx_description
1 polymer ?
#
loop_
_entity_poly.entity_id
_entity_poly.type
_entity_poly.pdbx_seq_one_letter_code
_entity_poly.pdbx_strand_id
1 'polypeptide(L)'
;PSSGTTTYISPSYEVKKATETIKVDGVEMVFQLTPDTESPAEMNTYIPKYKALWMAENCSGTMHNLYTLRGAEVRDGNAWAQYIMEAKELFGDKTEVVFQAHNWPHWGNDVINDYMANTASVYKYIFSQTLMYINQGYTSTEIANMIELPDELNKIWYTRQYYGTLKHNVKAVYQKYMGWYDENPIHLDELEPTEYSKKLVEYLGDTDKVLEMAKKDFDKGEYQWVAQITNTLVYADPENKDARYLCADALEQLGYQAESGAWRNAYLTGAYELRNGTKNYPNSEGSGATALGMSTETMLDYLGICLDEKKLEDQNLVINLEVTDKNAKYLLRINHGVLIYSQEKWSDKADATIKTKSAGILGIAQNNQKLMDAGIEKVEGNSDIIKTCLLYTSDAADE
;
A
#
# COMPACT_ATOMS: atom_id res chain seq x y z
N PRO A 1 -19.86 8.83 1.67
CA PRO A 1 -19.52 7.54 2.25
C PRO A 1 -20.09 7.43 3.65
N SER A 2 -20.66 6.27 4.01
CA SER A 2 -21.13 6.01 5.37
C SER A 2 -19.90 5.80 6.26
N SER A 3 -19.78 6.55 7.34
CA SER A 3 -18.78 6.32 8.37
C SER A 3 -19.32 5.24 9.33
N GLY A 4 -18.49 4.24 9.63
CA GLY A 4 -18.77 3.22 10.63
C GLY A 4 -17.69 3.24 11.72
N THR A 5 -17.96 2.57 12.83
CA THR A 5 -16.92 2.31 13.84
C THR A 5 -16.11 1.11 13.39
N THR A 6 -14.80 1.29 13.20
CA THR A 6 -13.87 0.20 12.94
C THR A 6 -13.53 -0.50 14.25
N THR A 7 -13.67 -1.82 14.28
CA THR A 7 -13.27 -2.65 15.44
C THR A 7 -12.45 -3.84 14.94
N TYR A 8 -11.54 -4.33 15.77
CA TYR A 8 -10.79 -5.54 15.49
C TYR A 8 -11.23 -6.65 16.43
N ILE A 9 -11.53 -7.80 15.88
CA ILE A 9 -11.79 -9.05 16.61
C ILE A 9 -10.70 -10.03 16.21
N SER A 10 -9.83 -10.39 17.15
CA SER A 10 -8.79 -11.38 16.90
C SER A 10 -9.38 -12.71 16.45
N PRO A 11 -8.80 -13.36 15.42
CA PRO A 11 -9.24 -14.70 15.02
C PRO A 11 -9.05 -15.69 16.17
N SER A 12 -10.03 -16.56 16.36
CA SER A 12 -9.96 -17.65 17.34
C SER A 12 -9.16 -18.85 16.84
N TYR A 13 -8.93 -18.92 15.54
CA TYR A 13 -8.16 -19.97 14.88
C TYR A 13 -7.39 -19.37 13.70
N GLU A 14 -6.13 -19.77 13.54
CA GLU A 14 -5.27 -19.35 12.45
C GLU A 14 -4.95 -20.56 11.55
N VAL A 15 -5.19 -20.42 10.25
CA VAL A 15 -4.76 -21.39 9.24
C VAL A 15 -3.25 -21.24 9.04
N LYS A 16 -2.50 -22.34 9.26
CA LYS A 16 -1.02 -22.32 9.24
C LYS A 16 -0.40 -23.24 8.20
N LYS A 17 -1.18 -24.16 7.64
CA LYS A 17 -0.70 -25.10 6.61
C LYS A 17 -1.08 -24.57 5.22
N ALA A 18 -0.27 -24.89 4.23
CA ALA A 18 -0.54 -24.55 2.84
C ALA A 18 -1.97 -24.93 2.43
N THR A 19 -2.42 -26.13 2.85
CA THR A 19 -3.82 -26.56 2.73
C THR A 19 -4.28 -27.17 4.07
N GLU A 20 -5.45 -26.75 4.55
CA GLU A 20 -6.00 -27.20 5.83
C GLU A 20 -7.52 -27.33 5.76
N THR A 21 -8.05 -28.40 6.36
CA THR A 21 -9.49 -28.64 6.45
C THR A 21 -9.96 -28.36 7.87
N ILE A 22 -10.94 -27.47 8.02
CA ILE A 22 -11.54 -27.10 9.30
C ILE A 22 -13.06 -27.23 9.21
N LYS A 23 -13.68 -27.60 10.30
CA LYS A 23 -15.14 -27.63 10.42
C LYS A 23 -15.59 -26.43 11.27
N VAL A 24 -16.30 -25.49 10.64
CA VAL A 24 -16.82 -24.29 11.30
C VAL A 24 -18.34 -24.38 11.33
N ASP A 25 -18.94 -24.34 12.50
CA ASP A 25 -20.39 -24.45 12.73
C ASP A 25 -21.07 -25.60 11.94
N GLY A 26 -20.41 -26.75 11.93
CA GLY A 26 -20.91 -27.96 11.24
C GLY A 26 -20.65 -27.98 9.72
N VAL A 27 -20.08 -26.94 9.13
CA VAL A 27 -19.70 -26.87 7.71
C VAL A 27 -18.22 -27.15 7.55
N GLU A 28 -17.87 -28.11 6.71
CA GLU A 28 -16.48 -28.39 6.33
C GLU A 28 -16.00 -27.34 5.33
N MET A 29 -14.83 -26.78 5.57
CA MET A 29 -14.14 -25.80 4.72
C MET A 29 -12.69 -26.25 4.51
N VAL A 30 -12.23 -26.21 3.27
CA VAL A 30 -10.84 -26.50 2.89
C VAL A 30 -10.18 -25.19 2.49
N PHE A 31 -9.19 -24.79 3.26
CA PHE A 31 -8.42 -23.57 3.05
C PHE A 31 -7.15 -23.86 2.27
N GLN A 32 -6.81 -22.98 1.34
CA GLN A 32 -5.52 -22.89 0.69
C GLN A 32 -4.90 -21.52 0.99
N LEU A 33 -3.77 -21.48 1.69
CA LEU A 33 -3.02 -20.23 1.90
C LEU A 33 -2.37 -19.79 0.58
N THR A 34 -2.46 -18.49 0.31
CA THR A 34 -1.94 -17.86 -0.90
C THR A 34 -1.15 -16.59 -0.54
N PRO A 35 -0.10 -16.70 0.30
CA PRO A 35 0.69 -15.55 0.72
C PRO A 35 1.34 -14.83 -0.48
N ASP A 36 1.68 -13.55 -0.30
CA ASP A 36 2.29 -12.69 -1.33
C ASP A 36 1.39 -12.38 -2.54
N THR A 37 0.10 -12.76 -2.49
CA THR A 37 -0.90 -12.34 -3.47
C THR A 37 -1.50 -10.97 -3.08
N GLU A 38 -2.81 -10.84 -2.88
CA GLU A 38 -3.41 -9.55 -2.50
C GLU A 38 -2.91 -9.08 -1.12
N SER A 39 -2.81 -9.99 -0.19
CA SER A 39 -2.30 -9.71 1.17
C SER A 39 -1.37 -10.83 1.66
N PRO A 40 -0.56 -10.56 2.71
CA PRO A 40 0.28 -11.59 3.34
C PRO A 40 -0.50 -12.78 3.92
N ALA A 41 -1.76 -12.55 4.30
CA ALA A 41 -2.64 -13.57 4.91
C ALA A 41 -3.77 -14.01 3.96
N GLU A 42 -3.62 -13.80 2.67
CA GLU A 42 -4.63 -14.19 1.67
C GLU A 42 -4.85 -15.70 1.65
N MET A 43 -6.09 -16.12 1.44
CA MET A 43 -6.44 -17.54 1.33
C MET A 43 -7.67 -17.76 0.46
N ASN A 44 -7.66 -18.86 -0.28
CA ASN A 44 -8.84 -19.39 -0.95
C ASN A 44 -9.57 -20.37 -0.03
N THR A 45 -10.88 -20.53 -0.19
CA THR A 45 -11.69 -21.43 0.64
C THR A 45 -12.66 -22.23 -0.21
N TYR A 46 -12.52 -23.54 -0.22
CA TYR A 46 -13.46 -24.45 -0.85
C TYR A 46 -14.45 -25.01 0.18
N ILE A 47 -15.74 -25.02 -0.16
CA ILE A 47 -16.83 -25.50 0.69
C ILE A 47 -17.45 -26.73 0.01
N PRO A 48 -17.05 -27.98 0.33
CA PRO A 48 -17.44 -29.18 -0.39
C PRO A 48 -18.95 -29.39 -0.44
N LYS A 49 -19.67 -29.12 0.65
CA LYS A 49 -21.13 -29.28 0.74
C LYS A 49 -21.88 -28.49 -0.34
N TYR A 50 -21.37 -27.34 -0.72
CA TYR A 50 -21.98 -26.43 -1.69
C TYR A 50 -21.27 -26.40 -3.03
N LYS A 51 -20.19 -27.18 -3.17
CA LYS A 51 -19.30 -27.15 -4.35
C LYS A 51 -18.92 -25.72 -4.72
N ALA A 52 -18.68 -24.90 -3.71
CA ALA A 52 -18.44 -23.47 -3.81
C ALA A 52 -16.98 -23.16 -3.46
N LEU A 53 -16.32 -22.36 -4.30
CA LEU A 53 -14.95 -21.90 -4.10
C LEU A 53 -14.95 -20.38 -3.92
N TRP A 54 -14.51 -19.94 -2.77
CA TRP A 54 -14.17 -18.55 -2.48
C TRP A 54 -12.73 -18.27 -2.91
N MET A 55 -12.54 -17.30 -3.80
CA MET A 55 -11.22 -16.96 -4.35
C MET A 55 -10.68 -15.62 -3.83
N ALA A 56 -11.27 -15.05 -2.79
CA ALA A 56 -10.90 -13.75 -2.22
C ALA A 56 -10.66 -12.69 -3.30
N GLU A 57 -9.46 -12.08 -3.39
CA GLU A 57 -9.05 -11.24 -4.51
C GLU A 57 -8.21 -11.97 -5.57
N ASN A 58 -7.88 -13.24 -5.37
CA ASN A 58 -7.05 -13.99 -6.34
C ASN A 58 -7.68 -14.06 -7.73
N CYS A 59 -9.02 -14.17 -7.80
CA CYS A 59 -9.78 -14.08 -9.04
C CYS A 59 -10.94 -13.11 -8.82
N SER A 60 -10.78 -11.83 -9.10
CA SER A 60 -11.75 -10.78 -8.73
C SER A 60 -12.65 -10.30 -9.88
N GLY A 61 -12.69 -10.97 -11.03
CA GLY A 61 -13.48 -10.56 -12.19
C GLY A 61 -13.00 -9.28 -12.85
N THR A 62 -11.76 -8.90 -12.59
CA THR A 62 -11.03 -7.80 -13.21
C THR A 62 -9.53 -8.05 -13.01
N MET A 63 -8.68 -7.40 -13.77
CA MET A 63 -7.25 -7.36 -13.47
C MET A 63 -7.04 -6.62 -12.14
N HIS A 64 -6.55 -7.31 -11.11
CA HIS A 64 -6.19 -6.67 -9.85
C HIS A 64 -4.84 -5.97 -9.98
N ASN A 65 -4.59 -4.97 -9.14
CA ASN A 65 -3.28 -4.32 -9.10
C ASN A 65 -2.27 -5.15 -8.29
N LEU A 66 -1.02 -5.18 -8.75
CA LEU A 66 0.11 -5.78 -8.03
C LEU A 66 0.76 -4.77 -7.05
N TYR A 67 0.39 -3.51 -7.13
CA TYR A 67 0.80 -2.43 -6.24
C TYR A 67 -0.37 -1.48 -6.03
N THR A 68 -0.64 -1.08 -4.80
CA THR A 68 -1.70 -0.12 -4.50
C THR A 68 -1.16 1.30 -4.42
N LEU A 69 -1.88 2.29 -5.00
CA LEU A 69 -1.46 3.70 -5.04
C LEU A 69 -1.33 4.34 -3.65
N ARG A 70 -1.99 3.79 -2.63
CA ARG A 70 -1.87 4.26 -1.24
C ARG A 70 -0.61 3.77 -0.53
N GLY A 71 0.20 2.93 -1.19
CA GLY A 71 1.38 2.29 -0.61
C GLY A 71 1.07 0.94 0.04
N ALA A 72 1.86 -0.04 -0.32
CA ALA A 72 1.97 -1.38 0.27
C ALA A 72 3.20 -2.07 -0.33
N GLU A 73 3.58 -3.20 0.24
CA GLU A 73 4.55 -4.08 -0.42
C GLU A 73 4.04 -4.53 -1.79
N VAL A 74 4.94 -4.67 -2.75
CA VAL A 74 4.60 -5.13 -4.09
C VAL A 74 4.26 -6.61 -4.03
N ARG A 75 3.09 -6.97 -4.52
CA ARG A 75 2.57 -8.33 -4.60
C ARG A 75 3.31 -9.15 -5.65
N ASP A 76 3.33 -10.47 -5.48
CA ASP A 76 4.02 -11.35 -6.41
C ASP A 76 3.08 -11.90 -7.49
N GLY A 77 3.17 -11.36 -8.71
CA GLY A 77 2.36 -11.81 -9.83
C GLY A 77 2.64 -13.27 -10.27
N ASN A 78 3.86 -13.77 -10.01
CA ASN A 78 4.18 -15.17 -10.28
C ASN A 78 3.53 -16.10 -9.25
N ALA A 79 3.68 -15.80 -7.96
CA ALA A 79 3.03 -16.53 -6.89
C ALA A 79 1.50 -16.53 -7.06
N TRP A 80 0.94 -15.36 -7.41
CA TRP A 80 -0.48 -15.19 -7.68
C TRP A 80 -0.98 -16.15 -8.76
N ALA A 81 -0.29 -16.19 -9.90
CA ALA A 81 -0.62 -17.12 -10.99
C ALA A 81 -0.52 -18.59 -10.57
N GLN A 82 0.51 -18.93 -9.80
CA GLN A 82 0.72 -20.30 -9.31
C GLN A 82 -0.38 -20.73 -8.35
N TYR A 83 -0.76 -19.90 -7.38
CA TYR A 83 -1.82 -20.24 -6.43
C TYR A 83 -3.21 -20.36 -7.08
N ILE A 84 -3.50 -19.57 -8.11
CA ILE A 84 -4.73 -19.76 -8.88
C ILE A 84 -4.73 -21.11 -9.60
N MET A 85 -3.61 -21.50 -10.21
CA MET A 85 -3.50 -22.78 -10.87
C MET A 85 -3.54 -23.96 -9.90
N GLU A 86 -2.92 -23.81 -8.72
CA GLU A 86 -3.03 -24.79 -7.63
C GLU A 86 -4.48 -24.92 -7.14
N ALA A 87 -5.20 -23.81 -6.97
CA ALA A 87 -6.63 -23.84 -6.64
C ALA A 87 -7.46 -24.56 -7.69
N LYS A 88 -7.13 -24.35 -8.97
CA LYS A 88 -7.77 -25.06 -10.10
C LYS A 88 -7.52 -26.57 -10.03
N GLU A 89 -6.30 -26.99 -9.73
CA GLU A 89 -5.94 -28.41 -9.59
C GLU A 89 -6.62 -29.06 -8.36
N LEU A 90 -6.67 -28.35 -7.22
CA LEU A 90 -7.27 -28.86 -5.99
C LEU A 90 -8.79 -28.94 -6.05
N PHE A 91 -9.44 -27.96 -6.65
CA PHE A 91 -10.87 -27.70 -6.50
C PHE A 91 -11.63 -27.58 -7.83
N GLY A 92 -10.97 -27.32 -8.94
CA GLY A 92 -11.60 -26.98 -10.22
C GLY A 92 -12.67 -27.98 -10.64
N ASP A 93 -12.32 -29.26 -10.71
CA ASP A 93 -13.25 -30.35 -11.13
C ASP A 93 -14.46 -30.55 -10.20
N LYS A 94 -14.37 -30.03 -8.96
CA LYS A 94 -15.38 -30.22 -7.92
C LYS A 94 -16.25 -28.97 -7.72
N THR A 95 -15.88 -27.85 -8.36
CA THR A 95 -16.51 -26.53 -8.14
C THR A 95 -17.64 -26.29 -9.13
N GLU A 96 -18.81 -25.92 -8.65
CA GLU A 96 -19.97 -25.52 -9.46
C GLU A 96 -20.22 -24.01 -9.42
N VAL A 97 -19.71 -23.33 -8.39
CA VAL A 97 -19.75 -21.87 -8.26
C VAL A 97 -18.44 -21.35 -7.68
N VAL A 98 -17.86 -20.33 -8.32
CA VAL A 98 -16.78 -19.51 -7.77
C VAL A 98 -17.31 -18.14 -7.42
N PHE A 99 -16.88 -17.60 -6.28
CA PHE A 99 -17.21 -16.26 -5.84
C PHE A 99 -16.00 -15.60 -5.18
N GLN A 100 -16.01 -14.29 -5.12
CA GLN A 100 -14.83 -13.48 -4.77
C GLN A 100 -15.24 -12.19 -4.07
N ALA A 101 -14.26 -11.41 -3.62
CA ALA A 101 -14.49 -10.16 -2.89
C ALA A 101 -15.14 -9.05 -3.74
N HIS A 102 -14.90 -9.06 -5.06
CA HIS A 102 -15.40 -8.07 -6.02
C HIS A 102 -16.11 -8.73 -7.17
N ASN A 103 -17.06 -8.01 -7.77
CA ASN A 103 -17.94 -8.49 -8.85
C ASN A 103 -18.84 -9.65 -8.41
N TRP A 104 -19.49 -10.29 -9.36
CA TRP A 104 -20.49 -11.34 -9.13
C TRP A 104 -19.90 -12.74 -9.34
N PRO A 105 -20.56 -13.77 -8.77
CA PRO A 105 -20.13 -15.14 -8.90
C PRO A 105 -20.18 -15.66 -10.34
N HIS A 106 -19.42 -16.73 -10.59
CA HIS A 106 -19.44 -17.49 -11.85
C HIS A 106 -19.92 -18.90 -11.59
N TRP A 107 -20.71 -19.45 -12.50
CA TRP A 107 -21.30 -20.77 -12.41
C TRP A 107 -20.91 -21.63 -13.62
N GLY A 108 -20.84 -22.93 -13.39
CA GLY A 108 -20.52 -23.93 -14.40
C GLY A 108 -19.04 -24.28 -14.38
N ASN A 109 -18.75 -25.57 -14.27
CA ASN A 109 -17.40 -26.08 -14.07
C ASN A 109 -16.43 -25.64 -15.17
N ASP A 110 -16.82 -25.75 -16.45
CA ASP A 110 -15.96 -25.35 -17.59
C ASP A 110 -15.66 -23.85 -17.54
N VAL A 111 -16.68 -22.99 -17.27
CA VAL A 111 -16.53 -21.54 -17.15
C VAL A 111 -15.57 -21.18 -16.02
N ILE A 112 -15.67 -21.86 -14.88
CA ILE A 112 -14.83 -21.64 -13.71
C ILE A 112 -13.39 -22.01 -13.97
N ASN A 113 -13.14 -23.16 -14.62
CA ASN A 113 -11.81 -23.61 -14.98
C ASN A 113 -11.13 -22.67 -15.99
N ASP A 114 -11.88 -22.17 -16.97
CA ASP A 114 -11.38 -21.16 -17.91
C ASP A 114 -11.12 -19.82 -17.22
N TYR A 115 -12.01 -19.40 -16.31
CA TYR A 115 -11.87 -18.19 -15.53
C TYR A 115 -10.58 -18.18 -14.71
N MET A 116 -10.30 -19.26 -13.98
CA MET A 116 -9.06 -19.41 -13.21
C MET A 116 -7.84 -19.44 -14.12
N ALA A 117 -7.85 -20.25 -15.18
CA ALA A 117 -6.71 -20.40 -16.08
C ALA A 117 -6.35 -19.09 -16.80
N ASN A 118 -7.34 -18.36 -17.30
CA ASN A 118 -7.13 -17.08 -17.98
C ASN A 118 -6.63 -15.99 -17.01
N THR A 119 -7.18 -15.93 -15.80
CA THR A 119 -6.73 -14.99 -14.77
C THR A 119 -5.28 -15.26 -14.38
N ALA A 120 -4.91 -16.51 -14.14
CA ALA A 120 -3.52 -16.90 -13.87
C ALA A 120 -2.60 -16.54 -15.04
N SER A 121 -3.05 -16.76 -16.28
CA SER A 121 -2.28 -16.47 -17.49
C SER A 121 -1.94 -14.98 -17.61
N VAL A 122 -2.86 -14.08 -17.25
CA VAL A 122 -2.60 -12.63 -17.27
C VAL A 122 -1.48 -12.27 -16.30
N TYR A 123 -1.54 -12.70 -15.04
CA TYR A 123 -0.49 -12.38 -14.06
C TYR A 123 0.85 -13.00 -14.43
N LYS A 124 0.83 -14.26 -14.92
CA LYS A 124 2.06 -14.93 -15.38
C LYS A 124 2.67 -14.24 -16.59
N TYR A 125 1.84 -13.80 -17.53
CA TYR A 125 2.28 -13.05 -18.71
C TYR A 125 2.96 -11.74 -18.30
N ILE A 126 2.30 -10.94 -17.46
CA ILE A 126 2.84 -9.66 -16.98
C ILE A 126 4.19 -9.90 -16.30
N PHE A 127 4.27 -10.86 -15.38
CA PHE A 127 5.50 -11.21 -14.69
C PHE A 127 6.61 -11.61 -15.69
N SER A 128 6.34 -12.58 -16.53
CA SER A 128 7.36 -13.16 -17.41
C SER A 128 7.86 -12.16 -18.46
N GLN A 129 6.96 -11.40 -19.07
CA GLN A 129 7.34 -10.41 -20.09
C GLN A 129 8.09 -9.23 -19.48
N THR A 130 7.67 -8.77 -18.30
CA THR A 130 8.40 -7.71 -17.61
C THR A 130 9.83 -8.13 -17.30
N LEU A 131 10.04 -9.32 -16.73
CA LEU A 131 11.39 -9.81 -16.45
C LEU A 131 12.22 -10.03 -17.73
N MET A 132 11.60 -10.49 -18.81
CA MET A 132 12.28 -10.61 -20.08
C MET A 132 12.82 -9.26 -20.56
N TYR A 133 12.03 -8.20 -20.51
CA TYR A 133 12.46 -6.88 -20.94
C TYR A 133 13.45 -6.23 -19.96
N ILE A 134 13.32 -6.47 -18.65
CA ILE A 134 14.33 -6.09 -17.67
C ILE A 134 15.71 -6.67 -18.03
N ASN A 135 15.76 -7.97 -18.37
CA ASN A 135 16.99 -8.63 -18.78
C ASN A 135 17.55 -8.11 -20.13
N GLN A 136 16.76 -7.39 -20.90
CA GLN A 136 17.19 -6.70 -22.11
C GLN A 136 17.61 -5.25 -21.86
N GLY A 137 17.55 -4.76 -20.62
CA GLY A 137 18.00 -3.42 -20.21
C GLY A 137 16.95 -2.33 -20.36
N TYR A 138 15.66 -2.67 -20.52
CA TYR A 138 14.59 -1.67 -20.60
C TYR A 138 14.17 -1.18 -19.21
N THR A 139 13.86 0.11 -19.11
CA THR A 139 13.36 0.76 -17.89
C THR A 139 11.87 0.47 -17.65
N SER A 140 11.42 0.70 -16.44
CA SER A 140 10.02 0.56 -16.03
C SER A 140 9.02 1.25 -16.97
N THR A 141 9.33 2.48 -17.36
CA THR A 141 8.47 3.30 -18.22
C THR A 141 8.47 2.80 -19.67
N GLU A 142 9.62 2.39 -20.19
CA GLU A 142 9.74 1.82 -21.53
C GLU A 142 8.94 0.51 -21.64
N ILE A 143 9.15 -0.42 -20.72
CA ILE A 143 8.42 -1.70 -20.69
C ILE A 143 6.91 -1.46 -20.62
N ALA A 144 6.46 -0.56 -19.74
CA ALA A 144 5.04 -0.25 -19.58
C ALA A 144 4.39 0.31 -20.85
N ASN A 145 5.17 0.91 -21.77
CA ASN A 145 4.68 1.43 -23.05
C ASN A 145 4.86 0.46 -24.22
N MET A 146 5.70 -0.56 -24.06
CA MET A 146 5.97 -1.56 -25.11
C MET A 146 5.08 -2.82 -24.99
N ILE A 147 4.74 -3.19 -23.76
CA ILE A 147 4.03 -4.45 -23.50
C ILE A 147 2.54 -4.33 -23.82
N GLU A 148 2.02 -5.36 -24.49
CA GLU A 148 0.59 -5.51 -24.79
C GLU A 148 0.15 -6.93 -24.41
N LEU A 149 -1.09 -7.07 -23.92
CA LEU A 149 -1.65 -8.40 -23.69
C LEU A 149 -1.89 -9.11 -25.03
N PRO A 150 -1.65 -10.43 -25.09
CA PRO A 150 -2.09 -11.21 -26.22
C PRO A 150 -3.58 -10.98 -26.52
N ASP A 151 -3.94 -10.91 -27.81
CA ASP A 151 -5.31 -10.62 -28.24
C ASP A 151 -6.36 -11.49 -27.58
N GLU A 152 -6.08 -12.79 -27.39
CA GLU A 152 -7.01 -13.71 -26.76
C GLU A 152 -7.25 -13.41 -25.29
N LEU A 153 -6.24 -12.95 -24.55
CA LEU A 153 -6.41 -12.49 -23.16
C LEU A 153 -7.06 -11.11 -23.08
N ASN A 154 -6.72 -10.22 -24.03
CA ASN A 154 -7.24 -8.86 -24.06
C ASN A 154 -8.75 -8.77 -24.39
N LYS A 155 -9.30 -9.79 -25.08
CA LYS A 155 -10.74 -9.88 -25.39
C LYS A 155 -11.62 -10.36 -24.22
N ILE A 156 -11.01 -10.95 -23.19
CA ILE A 156 -11.72 -11.54 -22.06
C ILE A 156 -12.19 -10.43 -21.12
N TRP A 157 -13.51 -10.39 -20.85
CA TRP A 157 -14.10 -9.30 -20.07
C TRP A 157 -13.65 -9.29 -18.60
N TYR A 158 -13.42 -10.43 -17.96
CA TYR A 158 -13.00 -10.54 -16.57
C TYR A 158 -11.50 -10.36 -16.35
N THR A 159 -10.73 -10.14 -17.40
CA THR A 159 -9.30 -9.75 -17.32
C THR A 159 -9.10 -8.26 -17.67
N ARG A 160 -10.20 -7.52 -17.87
CA ARG A 160 -10.15 -6.09 -18.19
C ARG A 160 -9.52 -5.25 -17.08
N GLN A 161 -9.03 -4.09 -17.45
CA GLN A 161 -8.19 -3.23 -16.64
C GLN A 161 -9.03 -2.23 -15.79
N TYR A 162 -10.10 -2.72 -15.16
CA TYR A 162 -11.02 -1.85 -14.40
C TYR A 162 -10.46 -1.37 -13.07
N TYR A 163 -9.47 -2.10 -12.51
CA TYR A 163 -8.82 -1.76 -11.24
C TYR A 163 -7.31 -1.66 -11.39
N GLY A 164 -6.55 -2.77 -11.50
CA GLY A 164 -5.19 -2.76 -12.00
C GLY A 164 -5.15 -2.49 -13.50
N THR A 165 -4.00 -2.08 -14.01
CA THR A 165 -3.75 -1.97 -15.45
C THR A 165 -2.48 -2.70 -15.83
N LEU A 166 -2.35 -3.07 -17.09
CA LEU A 166 -1.13 -3.69 -17.60
C LEU A 166 0.09 -2.81 -17.31
N LYS A 167 0.02 -1.52 -17.62
CA LYS A 167 1.11 -0.56 -17.37
C LYS A 167 1.43 -0.42 -15.89
N HIS A 168 0.42 -0.41 -15.04
CA HIS A 168 0.58 -0.32 -13.59
C HIS A 168 1.28 -1.57 -13.03
N ASN A 169 0.82 -2.75 -13.44
CA ASN A 169 1.34 -4.02 -12.96
C ASN A 169 2.75 -4.31 -13.48
N VAL A 170 3.09 -3.88 -14.70
CA VAL A 170 4.47 -3.90 -15.22
C VAL A 170 5.40 -3.08 -14.33
N LYS A 171 5.01 -1.84 -13.98
CA LYS A 171 5.77 -1.00 -13.06
C LYS A 171 5.90 -1.62 -11.67
N ALA A 172 4.87 -2.30 -11.21
CA ALA A 172 4.89 -3.02 -9.94
C ALA A 172 5.90 -4.20 -9.97
N VAL A 173 5.89 -5.03 -11.01
CA VAL A 173 6.87 -6.10 -11.17
C VAL A 173 8.28 -5.54 -11.26
N TYR A 174 8.50 -4.48 -12.03
CA TYR A 174 9.80 -3.82 -12.10
C TYR A 174 10.26 -3.38 -10.71
N GLN A 175 9.42 -2.67 -9.97
CA GLN A 175 9.71 -2.21 -8.61
C GLN A 175 10.08 -3.37 -7.66
N LYS A 176 9.40 -4.51 -7.77
CA LYS A 176 9.68 -5.69 -6.92
C LYS A 176 11.09 -6.24 -7.12
N TYR A 177 11.61 -6.22 -8.36
CA TYR A 177 12.88 -6.85 -8.70
C TYR A 177 14.04 -5.89 -8.84
N MET A 178 13.81 -4.66 -9.32
CA MET A 178 14.83 -3.65 -9.56
C MET A 178 14.83 -2.53 -8.51
N GLY A 179 13.71 -2.32 -7.79
CA GLY A 179 13.56 -1.18 -6.92
C GLY A 179 13.30 0.11 -7.70
N TRP A 180 13.68 1.24 -7.12
CA TRP A 180 13.43 2.57 -7.68
C TRP A 180 14.46 3.00 -8.73
N TYR A 181 15.67 2.43 -8.71
CA TYR A 181 16.75 2.83 -9.60
C TYR A 181 16.60 2.19 -10.98
N ASP A 182 16.64 3.01 -12.01
CA ASP A 182 16.46 2.64 -13.42
C ASP A 182 17.78 2.55 -14.20
N GLU A 183 18.92 2.45 -13.49
CA GLU A 183 20.29 2.38 -14.04
C GLU A 183 20.77 3.67 -14.74
N ASN A 184 20.01 4.75 -14.70
CA ASN A 184 20.47 6.06 -15.13
C ASN A 184 21.11 6.81 -13.94
N PRO A 185 22.44 7.06 -13.93
CA PRO A 185 23.11 7.71 -12.80
C PRO A 185 22.58 9.11 -12.46
N ILE A 186 21.88 9.78 -13.37
CA ILE A 186 21.24 11.08 -13.11
C ILE A 186 20.15 10.95 -12.05
N HIS A 187 19.48 9.79 -11.98
CA HIS A 187 18.39 9.52 -11.05
C HIS A 187 18.87 9.01 -9.66
N LEU A 188 20.19 8.95 -9.41
CA LEU A 188 20.71 8.57 -8.09
C LEU A 188 20.51 9.66 -7.03
N ASP A 189 20.65 10.93 -7.43
CA ASP A 189 20.57 12.09 -6.54
C ASP A 189 19.98 13.27 -7.32
N GLU A 190 18.68 13.18 -7.59
CA GLU A 190 17.96 14.22 -8.35
C GLU A 190 17.75 15.47 -7.49
N LEU A 191 17.70 16.64 -8.14
CA LEU A 191 17.18 17.83 -7.48
C LEU A 191 15.72 17.59 -7.05
N GLU A 192 15.37 18.12 -5.89
CA GLU A 192 13.98 18.02 -5.46
C GLU A 192 13.02 18.71 -6.46
N PRO A 193 11.75 18.30 -6.55
CA PRO A 193 10.87 18.72 -7.65
C PRO A 193 10.71 20.22 -7.84
N THR A 194 10.69 21.00 -6.75
CA THR A 194 10.54 22.45 -6.79
C THR A 194 11.81 23.12 -7.32
N GLU A 195 12.98 22.69 -6.85
CA GLU A 195 14.26 23.24 -7.32
C GLU A 195 14.50 22.88 -8.80
N TYR A 196 14.28 21.62 -9.18
CA TYR A 196 14.35 21.18 -10.57
C TYR A 196 13.46 22.01 -11.48
N SER A 197 12.19 22.18 -11.07
CA SER A 197 11.19 22.90 -11.86
C SER A 197 11.53 24.38 -12.02
N LYS A 198 12.02 25.05 -10.96
CA LYS A 198 12.48 26.45 -11.04
C LYS A 198 13.62 26.61 -12.03
N LYS A 199 14.62 25.73 -11.96
CA LYS A 199 15.74 25.75 -12.91
C LYS A 199 15.27 25.49 -14.34
N LEU A 200 14.40 24.51 -14.55
CA LEU A 200 13.90 24.18 -15.87
C LEU A 200 13.09 25.35 -16.47
N VAL A 201 12.24 26.00 -15.67
CA VAL A 201 11.49 27.19 -16.12
C VAL A 201 12.41 28.34 -16.49
N GLU A 202 13.52 28.55 -15.75
CA GLU A 202 14.54 29.55 -16.11
C GLU A 202 15.13 29.25 -17.49
N TYR A 203 15.42 27.99 -17.82
CA TYR A 203 15.90 27.59 -19.14
C TYR A 203 14.83 27.70 -20.25
N LEU A 204 13.58 27.46 -19.95
CA LEU A 204 12.45 27.61 -20.87
C LEU A 204 12.16 29.08 -21.20
N GLY A 205 12.49 30.00 -20.29
CA GLY A 205 12.37 31.45 -20.48
C GLY A 205 10.95 31.97 -20.27
N ASP A 206 10.21 32.20 -21.33
CA ASP A 206 8.88 32.83 -21.31
C ASP A 206 7.78 31.81 -20.96
N THR A 207 7.27 31.87 -19.72
CA THR A 207 6.21 30.99 -19.20
C THR A 207 4.89 31.12 -19.96
N ASP A 208 4.53 32.35 -20.39
CA ASP A 208 3.29 32.57 -21.15
C ASP A 208 3.34 31.87 -22.49
N LYS A 209 4.50 31.92 -23.14
CA LYS A 209 4.72 31.19 -24.38
C LYS A 209 4.66 29.68 -24.22
N VAL A 210 5.19 29.15 -23.10
CA VAL A 210 5.07 27.72 -22.79
C VAL A 210 3.60 27.32 -22.60
N LEU A 211 2.82 28.14 -21.90
CA LEU A 211 1.38 27.93 -21.73
C LEU A 211 0.60 27.98 -23.04
N GLU A 212 0.94 28.91 -23.91
CA GLU A 212 0.34 28.96 -25.26
C GLU A 212 0.64 27.70 -26.10
N MET A 213 1.86 27.18 -26.00
CA MET A 213 2.24 25.92 -26.65
C MET A 213 1.47 24.73 -26.05
N ALA A 214 1.42 24.65 -24.71
CA ALA A 214 0.70 23.60 -24.03
C ALA A 214 -0.81 23.61 -24.34
N LYS A 215 -1.44 24.77 -24.49
CA LYS A 215 -2.84 24.88 -24.97
C LYS A 215 -3.03 24.29 -26.36
N LYS A 216 -2.09 24.56 -27.29
CA LYS A 216 -2.13 23.95 -28.63
C LYS A 216 -1.96 22.44 -28.61
N ASP A 217 -1.13 21.93 -27.72
CA ASP A 217 -0.94 20.48 -27.54
C ASP A 217 -2.15 19.84 -26.86
N PHE A 218 -2.81 20.55 -25.94
CA PHE A 218 -4.09 20.14 -25.37
C PHE A 218 -5.17 19.96 -26.45
N ASP A 219 -5.28 20.93 -27.39
CA ASP A 219 -6.23 20.86 -28.51
C ASP A 219 -5.94 19.68 -29.46
N LYS A 220 -4.70 19.17 -29.48
CA LYS A 220 -4.33 17.96 -30.22
C LYS A 220 -4.61 16.67 -29.47
N GLY A 221 -4.98 16.74 -28.19
CA GLY A 221 -5.20 15.59 -27.34
C GLY A 221 -3.94 15.04 -26.67
N GLU A 222 -2.83 15.77 -26.65
CA GLU A 222 -1.57 15.35 -26.01
C GLU A 222 -1.59 15.57 -24.50
N TYR A 223 -2.66 15.12 -23.83
CA TYR A 223 -2.96 15.44 -22.42
C TYR A 223 -1.87 15.02 -21.45
N GLN A 224 -1.20 13.86 -21.66
CA GLN A 224 -0.11 13.44 -20.79
C GLN A 224 1.08 14.40 -20.85
N TRP A 225 1.44 14.87 -22.06
CA TRP A 225 2.50 15.86 -22.23
C TRP A 225 2.11 17.21 -21.60
N VAL A 226 0.88 17.67 -21.85
CA VAL A 226 0.37 18.90 -21.23
C VAL A 226 0.40 18.81 -19.71
N ALA A 227 -0.04 17.70 -19.12
CA ALA A 227 0.03 17.50 -17.68
C ALA A 227 1.48 17.59 -17.16
N GLN A 228 2.44 16.98 -17.85
CA GLN A 228 3.85 16.99 -17.44
C GLN A 228 4.46 18.38 -17.47
N ILE A 229 4.30 19.11 -18.58
CA ILE A 229 4.90 20.44 -18.73
C ILE A 229 4.24 21.49 -17.82
N THR A 230 2.92 21.45 -17.68
CA THR A 230 2.21 22.38 -16.79
C THR A 230 2.45 22.06 -15.32
N ASN A 231 2.62 20.79 -14.96
CA ASN A 231 3.04 20.39 -13.60
C ASN A 231 4.40 21.00 -13.22
N THR A 232 5.35 21.05 -14.17
CA THR A 232 6.63 21.75 -13.97
C THR A 232 6.41 23.23 -13.66
N LEU A 233 5.51 23.90 -14.37
CA LEU A 233 5.18 25.30 -14.11
C LEU A 233 4.54 25.50 -12.73
N VAL A 234 3.67 24.56 -12.30
CA VAL A 234 3.02 24.59 -10.98
C VAL A 234 4.02 24.38 -9.84
N TYR A 235 4.98 23.46 -9.99
CA TYR A 235 6.04 23.29 -8.99
C TYR A 235 6.97 24.51 -8.92
N ALA A 236 7.25 25.16 -10.04
CA ALA A 236 8.07 26.38 -10.06
C ALA A 236 7.36 27.58 -9.42
N ASP A 237 6.06 27.72 -9.69
CA ASP A 237 5.19 28.78 -9.16
C ASP A 237 3.78 28.22 -8.87
N PRO A 238 3.50 27.80 -7.63
CA PRO A 238 2.19 27.26 -7.22
C PRO A 238 1.04 28.27 -7.35
N GLU A 239 1.35 29.58 -7.41
CA GLU A 239 0.35 30.63 -7.56
C GLU A 239 -0.03 30.90 -9.02
N ASN A 240 0.69 30.30 -9.98
CA ASN A 240 0.36 30.42 -11.40
C ASN A 240 -0.95 29.68 -11.73
N LYS A 241 -2.03 30.46 -11.71
CA LYS A 241 -3.38 29.95 -11.86
C LYS A 241 -3.64 29.36 -13.25
N ASP A 242 -3.06 29.93 -14.29
CA ASP A 242 -3.23 29.44 -15.67
C ASP A 242 -2.54 28.08 -15.86
N ALA A 243 -1.35 27.90 -15.30
CA ALA A 243 -0.66 26.62 -15.29
C ALA A 243 -1.44 25.55 -14.49
N ARG A 244 -1.93 25.90 -13.30
CA ARG A 244 -2.75 25.00 -12.45
C ARG A 244 -4.00 24.52 -13.17
N TYR A 245 -4.72 25.43 -13.82
CA TYR A 245 -5.99 25.10 -14.45
C TYR A 245 -5.77 24.28 -15.73
N LEU A 246 -4.79 24.60 -16.54
CA LEU A 246 -4.47 23.79 -17.73
C LEU A 246 -3.95 22.40 -17.34
N CYS A 247 -3.17 22.28 -16.25
CA CYS A 247 -2.78 21.00 -15.68
C CYS A 247 -4.00 20.19 -15.24
N ALA A 248 -4.92 20.85 -14.52
CA ALA A 248 -6.17 20.22 -14.08
C ALA A 248 -7.03 19.74 -15.25
N ASP A 249 -7.15 20.54 -16.31
CA ASP A 249 -7.90 20.18 -17.51
C ASP A 249 -7.28 18.96 -18.21
N ALA A 250 -5.95 18.88 -18.29
CA ALA A 250 -5.24 17.74 -18.85
C ALA A 250 -5.43 16.46 -18.00
N LEU A 251 -5.31 16.57 -16.67
CA LEU A 251 -5.57 15.44 -15.76
C LEU A 251 -7.02 14.98 -15.85
N GLU A 252 -7.99 15.87 -15.99
CA GLU A 252 -9.39 15.54 -16.14
C GLU A 252 -9.64 14.72 -17.42
N GLN A 253 -9.02 15.10 -18.54
CA GLN A 253 -9.09 14.33 -19.79
C GLN A 253 -8.45 12.95 -19.65
N LEU A 254 -7.29 12.85 -19.01
CA LEU A 254 -6.66 11.56 -18.69
C LEU A 254 -7.55 10.70 -17.79
N GLY A 255 -8.23 11.32 -16.83
CA GLY A 255 -9.20 10.65 -15.97
C GLY A 255 -10.38 10.08 -16.73
N TYR A 256 -10.97 10.84 -17.67
CA TYR A 256 -12.09 10.38 -18.51
C TYR A 256 -11.70 9.25 -19.46
N GLN A 257 -10.43 9.19 -19.89
CA GLN A 257 -9.92 8.13 -20.77
C GLN A 257 -9.46 6.88 -19.99
N ALA A 258 -9.27 6.97 -18.66
CA ALA A 258 -8.80 5.86 -17.86
C ALA A 258 -9.89 4.79 -17.68
N GLU A 259 -9.63 3.55 -18.12
CA GLU A 259 -10.49 2.40 -17.84
C GLU A 259 -10.43 2.03 -16.35
N SER A 260 -9.25 2.08 -15.73
CA SER A 260 -9.03 1.82 -14.32
C SER A 260 -9.68 2.88 -13.43
N GLY A 261 -10.58 2.43 -12.52
CA GLY A 261 -11.19 3.31 -11.53
C GLY A 261 -10.17 3.96 -10.59
N ALA A 262 -9.10 3.24 -10.22
CA ALA A 262 -8.03 3.76 -9.38
C ALA A 262 -7.26 4.90 -10.08
N TRP A 263 -6.86 4.71 -11.32
CA TRP A 263 -6.19 5.76 -12.12
C TRP A 263 -7.11 6.94 -12.38
N ARG A 264 -8.35 6.66 -12.79
CA ARG A 264 -9.37 7.71 -12.99
C ARG A 264 -9.50 8.58 -11.75
N ASN A 265 -9.67 7.98 -10.59
CA ASN A 265 -9.83 8.72 -9.34
C ASN A 265 -8.58 9.52 -8.99
N ALA A 266 -7.37 8.99 -9.20
CA ALA A 266 -6.12 9.72 -8.99
C ALA A 266 -6.05 10.97 -9.88
N TYR A 267 -6.32 10.84 -11.17
CA TYR A 267 -6.33 11.98 -12.10
C TYR A 267 -7.40 13.02 -11.74
N LEU A 268 -8.63 12.58 -11.47
CA LEU A 268 -9.74 13.51 -11.16
C LEU A 268 -9.55 14.18 -9.80
N THR A 269 -8.98 13.50 -8.82
CA THR A 269 -8.64 14.10 -7.51
C THR A 269 -7.56 15.14 -7.68
N GLY A 270 -6.48 14.84 -8.41
CA GLY A 270 -5.43 15.82 -8.71
C GLY A 270 -5.96 17.04 -9.45
N ALA A 271 -6.83 16.85 -10.43
CA ALA A 271 -7.50 17.96 -11.12
C ALA A 271 -8.36 18.82 -10.16
N TYR A 272 -9.09 18.17 -9.26
CA TYR A 272 -9.88 18.87 -8.24
C TYR A 272 -8.99 19.70 -7.28
N GLU A 273 -7.91 19.11 -6.79
CA GLU A 273 -7.00 19.76 -5.84
C GLU A 273 -6.24 20.94 -6.47
N LEU A 274 -5.83 20.82 -7.72
CA LEU A 274 -5.22 21.94 -8.47
C LEU A 274 -6.16 23.15 -8.58
N ARG A 275 -7.47 22.92 -8.70
CA ARG A 275 -8.47 24.01 -8.79
C ARG A 275 -8.91 24.54 -7.44
N ASN A 276 -9.00 23.70 -6.40
CA ASN A 276 -9.71 24.00 -5.16
C ASN A 276 -8.81 23.94 -3.91
N GLY A 277 -7.56 23.50 -4.05
CA GLY A 277 -6.68 23.20 -2.93
C GLY A 277 -6.98 21.81 -2.31
N THR A 278 -6.07 21.36 -1.47
CA THR A 278 -6.19 20.11 -0.72
C THR A 278 -7.18 20.25 0.43
N LYS A 279 -7.89 19.17 0.75
CA LYS A 279 -8.75 19.09 1.93
C LYS A 279 -8.13 18.16 2.95
N ASN A 280 -7.93 18.67 4.15
CA ASN A 280 -7.60 17.80 5.27
C ASN A 280 -8.84 16.98 5.64
N TYR A 281 -8.82 15.70 5.34
CA TYR A 281 -9.81 14.76 5.86
C TYR A 281 -9.31 14.26 7.22
N PRO A 282 -10.16 14.25 8.27
CA PRO A 282 -9.77 13.65 9.53
C PRO A 282 -9.37 12.20 9.28
N ASN A 283 -8.21 11.81 9.79
CA ASN A 283 -7.67 10.47 9.63
C ASN A 283 -8.65 9.46 10.26
N SER A 284 -9.43 8.76 9.45
CA SER A 284 -10.38 7.75 9.91
C SER A 284 -9.73 6.36 10.09
N GLU A 285 -8.46 6.24 9.72
CA GLU A 285 -7.72 4.99 9.68
C GLU A 285 -6.96 4.78 10.98
N GLY A 286 -7.57 4.43 12.02
CA GLY A 286 -6.90 4.12 13.27
C GLY A 286 -7.85 4.20 14.44
N SER A 287 -8.88 3.34 14.39
CA SER A 287 -9.61 3.12 15.64
C SER A 287 -8.61 2.53 16.64
N GLY A 288 -8.63 3.01 17.88
CA GLY A 288 -7.80 2.45 18.96
C GLY A 288 -7.95 0.92 19.11
N ALA A 289 -9.07 0.36 18.64
CA ALA A 289 -9.31 -1.08 18.60
C ALA A 289 -8.41 -1.81 17.58
N THR A 290 -8.18 -1.25 16.39
CA THR A 290 -7.26 -1.83 15.40
C THR A 290 -5.82 -1.79 15.92
N ALA A 291 -5.43 -0.66 16.51
CA ALA A 291 -4.09 -0.51 17.10
C ALA A 291 -3.85 -1.49 18.27
N LEU A 292 -4.85 -1.78 19.09
CA LEU A 292 -4.75 -2.79 20.14
C LEU A 292 -4.63 -4.23 19.62
N GLY A 293 -5.01 -4.48 18.38
CA GLY A 293 -4.82 -5.76 17.69
C GLY A 293 -3.39 -5.99 17.17
N MET A 294 -2.52 -4.99 17.16
CA MET A 294 -1.14 -5.10 16.71
C MET A 294 -0.31 -6.00 17.66
N SER A 295 0.75 -6.61 17.14
CA SER A 295 1.79 -7.20 17.97
C SER A 295 2.52 -6.13 18.78
N THR A 296 3.18 -6.51 19.87
CA THR A 296 3.97 -5.55 20.65
C THR A 296 5.10 -4.97 19.82
N GLU A 297 5.74 -5.79 18.99
CA GLU A 297 6.79 -5.39 18.08
C GLU A 297 6.31 -4.29 17.11
N THR A 298 5.16 -4.50 16.46
CA THR A 298 4.55 -3.50 15.57
C THR A 298 4.22 -2.19 16.30
N MET A 299 3.77 -2.29 17.57
CA MET A 299 3.53 -1.07 18.39
C MET A 299 4.83 -0.34 18.73
N LEU A 300 5.91 -1.07 18.97
CA LEU A 300 7.23 -0.49 19.24
C LEU A 300 7.84 0.11 17.98
N ASP A 301 7.68 -0.53 16.83
CA ASP A 301 8.07 0.03 15.54
C ASP A 301 7.29 1.32 15.25
N TYR A 302 5.97 1.31 15.49
CA TYR A 302 5.14 2.52 15.37
C TYR A 302 5.58 3.63 16.34
N LEU A 303 5.90 3.30 17.60
CA LEU A 303 6.46 4.26 18.54
C LEU A 303 7.77 4.86 18.00
N GLY A 304 8.65 4.02 17.42
CA GLY A 304 9.90 4.48 16.82
C GLY A 304 9.69 5.48 15.67
N ILE A 305 8.65 5.28 14.85
CA ILE A 305 8.28 6.22 13.77
C ILE A 305 7.79 7.57 14.32
N CYS A 306 7.15 7.56 15.48
CA CYS A 306 6.59 8.76 16.09
C CYS A 306 7.62 9.59 16.90
N LEU A 307 8.86 9.14 17.05
CA LEU A 307 9.89 9.87 17.79
C LEU A 307 10.46 11.01 16.92
N ASP A 308 10.68 12.16 17.55
CA ASP A 308 11.39 13.29 16.93
C ASP A 308 12.90 13.08 17.13
N GLU A 309 13.59 12.58 16.10
CA GLU A 309 15.00 12.24 16.14
C GLU A 309 15.88 13.47 16.45
N LYS A 310 15.51 14.66 15.99
CA LYS A 310 16.28 15.89 16.21
C LYS A 310 16.26 16.33 17.68
N LYS A 311 15.13 16.18 18.34
CA LYS A 311 15.00 16.49 19.76
C LYS A 311 15.65 15.45 20.67
N LEU A 312 15.81 14.23 20.17
CA LEU A 312 16.40 13.10 20.88
C LEU A 312 17.87 12.84 20.50
N GLU A 313 18.48 13.67 19.66
CA GLU A 313 19.82 13.47 19.10
C GLU A 313 20.91 13.23 20.18
N ASP A 314 20.81 13.95 21.30
CA ASP A 314 21.76 13.85 22.41
C ASP A 314 21.34 12.83 23.49
N GLN A 315 20.23 12.13 23.31
CA GLN A 315 19.70 11.21 24.31
C GLN A 315 20.21 9.78 24.09
N ASN A 316 20.65 9.15 25.17
CA ASN A 316 20.97 7.73 25.23
C ASN A 316 20.24 7.12 26.41
N LEU A 317 19.15 6.43 26.13
CA LEU A 317 18.25 5.89 27.15
C LEU A 317 18.14 4.37 27.03
N VAL A 318 18.15 3.70 28.17
CA VAL A 318 17.91 2.25 28.30
C VAL A 318 16.68 2.03 29.16
N ILE A 319 15.65 1.42 28.60
CA ILE A 319 14.35 1.24 29.26
C ILE A 319 13.98 -0.23 29.28
N ASN A 320 13.70 -0.76 30.45
CA ASN A 320 13.04 -2.05 30.59
C ASN A 320 11.53 -1.88 30.42
N LEU A 321 10.92 -2.66 29.55
CA LEU A 321 9.48 -2.64 29.28
C LEU A 321 8.88 -4.01 29.59
N GLU A 322 7.89 -4.07 30.47
CA GLU A 322 7.04 -5.24 30.73
C GLU A 322 5.63 -4.96 30.21
N VAL A 323 5.19 -5.75 29.21
CA VAL A 323 3.86 -5.64 28.60
C VAL A 323 2.97 -6.71 29.21
N THR A 324 2.14 -6.30 30.17
CA THR A 324 1.45 -7.21 31.09
C THR A 324 0.31 -8.00 30.44
N ASP A 325 -0.42 -7.39 29.52
CA ASP A 325 -1.52 -8.04 28.77
C ASP A 325 -1.03 -9.00 27.67
N LYS A 326 0.27 -8.94 27.33
CA LYS A 326 0.93 -9.83 26.36
C LYS A 326 1.91 -10.80 27.05
N ASN A 327 2.14 -10.65 28.36
CA ASN A 327 3.15 -11.41 29.11
C ASN A 327 4.52 -11.39 28.42
N ALA A 328 4.96 -10.21 27.96
CA ALA A 328 6.19 -10.03 27.19
C ALA A 328 7.11 -8.98 27.83
N LYS A 329 8.42 -9.16 27.64
CA LYS A 329 9.45 -8.26 28.15
C LYS A 329 10.37 -7.81 27.02
N TYR A 330 10.70 -6.54 27.06
CA TYR A 330 11.59 -5.92 26.07
C TYR A 330 12.61 -5.02 26.76
N LEU A 331 13.78 -4.95 26.19
CA LEU A 331 14.78 -3.93 26.48
C LEU A 331 14.78 -2.92 25.33
N LEU A 332 14.35 -1.72 25.62
CA LEU A 332 14.34 -0.62 24.66
C LEU A 332 15.63 0.20 24.81
N ARG A 333 16.16 0.65 23.69
CA ARG A 333 17.27 1.60 23.63
C ARG A 333 16.91 2.73 22.69
N ILE A 334 16.95 3.94 23.20
CA ILE A 334 16.88 5.15 22.39
C ILE A 334 18.30 5.70 22.30
N ASN A 335 18.85 5.71 21.11
CA ASN A 335 20.21 6.15 20.85
C ASN A 335 20.20 7.09 19.65
N HIS A 336 20.59 8.34 19.85
CA HIS A 336 20.58 9.38 18.81
C HIS A 336 19.21 9.50 18.09
N GLY A 337 18.11 9.49 18.84
CA GLY A 337 16.78 9.60 18.29
C GLY A 337 16.16 8.30 17.74
N VAL A 338 16.94 7.20 17.71
CA VAL A 338 16.50 5.92 17.14
C VAL A 338 16.11 4.93 18.23
N LEU A 339 14.90 4.40 18.17
CA LEU A 339 14.42 3.34 19.05
C LEU A 339 14.78 1.96 18.48
N ILE A 340 15.53 1.20 19.27
CA ILE A 340 15.83 -0.22 18.98
C ILE A 340 15.40 -1.04 20.19
N TYR A 341 14.78 -2.19 19.95
CA TYR A 341 14.34 -3.07 21.04
C TYR A 341 14.86 -4.50 20.90
N SER A 342 14.90 -5.21 22.02
CA SER A 342 15.25 -6.63 22.09
C SER A 342 14.25 -7.35 22.97
N GLN A 343 13.60 -8.37 22.42
CA GLN A 343 12.64 -9.21 23.15
C GLN A 343 13.37 -10.10 24.18
N GLU A 344 12.71 -10.40 25.28
CA GLU A 344 13.24 -11.25 26.37
C GLU A 344 14.62 -10.81 26.90
N LYS A 345 14.93 -9.50 26.82
CA LYS A 345 16.14 -8.89 27.40
C LYS A 345 15.76 -7.92 28.51
N TRP A 346 16.68 -7.78 29.47
CA TRP A 346 16.52 -6.92 30.65
C TRP A 346 17.87 -6.35 31.05
N SER A 347 17.90 -5.16 31.63
CA SER A 347 19.12 -4.51 32.11
C SER A 347 18.96 -4.07 33.56
N ASP A 348 19.91 -4.45 34.42
CA ASP A 348 19.98 -3.95 35.78
C ASP A 348 20.46 -2.49 35.86
N LYS A 349 20.91 -1.93 34.71
CA LYS A 349 21.38 -0.56 34.54
C LYS A 349 20.43 0.26 33.67
N ALA A 350 19.16 -0.12 33.59
CA ALA A 350 18.18 0.65 32.86
C ALA A 350 17.90 1.99 33.56
N ASP A 351 17.71 3.05 32.77
CA ASP A 351 17.35 4.39 33.27
C ASP A 351 15.94 4.38 33.85
N ALA A 352 15.07 3.57 33.26
CA ALA A 352 13.71 3.33 33.77
C ALA A 352 13.24 1.90 33.52
N THR A 353 12.27 1.47 34.33
CA THR A 353 11.47 0.28 34.10
C THR A 353 10.01 0.68 34.01
N ILE A 354 9.39 0.36 32.88
CA ILE A 354 7.97 0.65 32.61
C ILE A 354 7.20 -0.66 32.58
N LYS A 355 6.17 -0.73 33.41
CA LYS A 355 5.18 -1.80 33.40
C LYS A 355 3.89 -1.26 32.83
N THR A 356 3.42 -1.84 31.72
CA THR A 356 2.30 -1.30 30.97
C THR A 356 1.51 -2.40 30.28
N LYS A 357 0.27 -2.07 29.90
CA LYS A 357 -0.50 -2.79 28.87
C LYS A 357 -0.20 -2.22 27.49
N SER A 358 -0.59 -2.92 26.43
CA SER A 358 -0.51 -2.46 25.04
C SER A 358 -1.08 -1.04 24.83
N ALA A 359 -2.18 -0.72 25.53
CA ALA A 359 -2.79 0.62 25.50
C ALA A 359 -1.83 1.75 25.92
N GLY A 360 -0.92 1.49 26.88
CA GLY A 360 0.04 2.51 27.30
C GLY A 360 1.11 2.81 26.25
N ILE A 361 1.58 1.80 25.52
CA ILE A 361 2.54 1.98 24.40
C ILE A 361 1.91 2.85 23.33
N LEU A 362 0.67 2.54 22.95
CA LEU A 362 -0.07 3.33 21.96
C LEU A 362 -0.37 4.74 22.48
N GLY A 363 -0.68 4.86 23.77
CA GLY A 363 -0.88 6.16 24.42
C GLY A 363 0.36 7.07 24.30
N ILE A 364 1.54 6.50 24.48
CA ILE A 364 2.82 7.21 24.28
C ILE A 364 2.98 7.61 22.82
N ALA A 365 2.82 6.67 21.89
CA ALA A 365 3.02 6.91 20.46
C ALA A 365 2.03 7.94 19.88
N GLN A 366 0.81 8.00 20.40
CA GLN A 366 -0.25 8.90 19.93
C GLN A 366 -0.43 10.17 20.78
N ASN A 367 0.44 10.41 21.75
CA ASN A 367 0.29 11.48 22.75
C ASN A 367 -1.12 11.51 23.38
N ASN A 368 -1.67 10.34 23.69
CA ASN A 368 -3.03 10.17 24.18
C ASN A 368 -3.05 9.85 25.68
N GLN A 369 -3.31 10.88 26.50
CA GLN A 369 -3.31 10.75 27.97
C GLN A 369 -4.28 9.66 28.48
N LYS A 370 -5.46 9.52 27.88
CA LYS A 370 -6.45 8.52 28.34
C LYS A 370 -5.95 7.08 28.14
N LEU A 371 -5.25 6.83 27.04
CA LEU A 371 -4.64 5.51 26.78
C LEU A 371 -3.47 5.26 27.71
N MET A 372 -2.66 6.28 27.99
CA MET A 372 -1.57 6.17 28.96
C MET A 372 -2.09 5.86 30.37
N ASP A 373 -3.09 6.58 30.85
CA ASP A 373 -3.70 6.39 32.17
C ASP A 373 -4.34 4.99 32.30
N ALA A 374 -4.89 4.47 31.20
CA ALA A 374 -5.49 3.14 31.16
C ALA A 374 -4.46 2.00 31.04
N GLY A 375 -3.28 2.27 30.48
CA GLY A 375 -2.28 1.28 30.12
C GLY A 375 -1.07 1.24 31.04
N ILE A 376 -0.53 2.38 31.44
CA ILE A 376 0.69 2.46 32.26
C ILE A 376 0.36 2.11 33.69
N GLU A 377 0.90 0.96 34.17
CA GLU A 377 0.64 0.45 35.51
C GLU A 377 1.67 0.95 36.54
N LYS A 378 2.94 1.06 36.11
CA LYS A 378 4.04 1.48 36.97
C LYS A 378 5.23 2.00 36.15
N VAL A 379 5.91 3.01 36.72
CA VAL A 379 7.20 3.49 36.23
C VAL A 379 8.16 3.56 37.41
N GLU A 380 9.33 2.94 37.27
CA GLU A 380 10.41 2.96 38.25
C GLU A 380 11.65 3.60 37.60
N GLY A 381 12.45 4.31 38.38
CA GLY A 381 13.63 5.04 37.90
C GLY A 381 13.27 6.44 37.39
N ASN A 382 13.83 6.86 36.28
CA ASN A 382 13.60 8.19 35.71
C ASN A 382 12.18 8.30 35.11
N SER A 383 11.24 8.85 35.86
CA SER A 383 9.84 9.03 35.44
C SER A 383 9.68 10.07 34.33
N ASP A 384 10.65 10.97 34.15
CA ASP A 384 10.58 11.98 33.12
C ASP A 384 10.81 11.42 31.71
N ILE A 385 11.27 10.16 31.60
CA ILE A 385 11.42 9.43 30.32
C ILE A 385 10.10 9.38 29.56
N ILE A 386 8.97 9.12 30.24
CA ILE A 386 7.66 9.12 29.59
C ILE A 386 7.34 10.51 29.04
N LYS A 387 7.60 11.57 29.81
CA LYS A 387 7.42 12.94 29.35
C LYS A 387 8.36 13.28 28.21
N THR A 388 9.59 12.81 28.27
CA THR A 388 10.58 12.98 27.20
C THR A 388 10.11 12.32 25.91
N CYS A 389 9.65 11.06 25.97
CA CYS A 389 9.03 10.39 24.81
C CYS A 389 7.79 11.12 24.30
N LEU A 390 6.95 11.67 25.20
CA LEU A 390 5.73 12.41 24.86
C LEU A 390 6.00 13.80 24.27
N LEU A 391 7.02 14.49 24.77
CA LEU A 391 7.41 15.81 24.26
C LEU A 391 8.03 15.74 22.86
N TYR A 392 8.39 14.53 22.42
CA TYR A 392 9.12 14.29 21.17
C TYR A 392 8.29 13.54 20.12
N THR A 393 7.08 13.08 20.44
CA THR A 393 6.14 12.63 19.40
C THR A 393 5.71 13.83 18.59
N SER A 394 6.09 13.90 17.33
CA SER A 394 5.70 14.98 16.44
C SER A 394 4.17 15.05 16.35
N ASP A 395 3.60 16.21 16.62
CA ASP A 395 2.24 16.52 16.15
C ASP A 395 2.33 16.62 14.62
N ALA A 396 2.13 15.50 13.93
CA ALA A 396 2.09 15.45 12.46
C ALA A 396 0.87 16.22 11.89
N ALA A 397 0.30 17.13 12.64
CA ALA A 397 -0.91 17.88 12.30
C ALA A 397 -0.67 19.39 12.06
N ASP A 398 0.54 19.90 12.25
CA ASP A 398 0.80 21.37 12.21
C ASP A 398 1.83 21.82 11.15
N GLU A 399 2.17 20.98 10.12
CA GLU A 399 2.91 21.46 8.93
C GLU A 399 2.15 21.22 7.63
#